data_0692e0ba192f2a5bae6ea30d5e55f45c
#
_entry.id   0692e0ba192f2a5bae6ea30d5e55f45c
#
_cell.length_a   1.000
_cell.length_b   1.000
_cell.length_c   1.000
_cell.angle_alpha   90.00
_cell.angle_beta   90.00
_cell.angle_gamma   90.00
#
_symmetry.space_group_name_H-M   'P 1'
#
loop_
_entity.id
_entity.type
_entity.pdbx_description
1 polymer ?
#
loop_
_entity_poly.entity_id
_entity_poly.type
_entity_poly.pdbx_seq_one_letter_code
_entity_poly.pdbx_strand_id
1 'polypeptide(L)'
;MRRRRILPMTTKKHLARAERERRQRRWILAGTLTLLVVVIGLLAGGWLQTSVLQLRQPVAVVDGESITTAQFQSRVRLARISLLSQANNVEQMRSLFGDDPTFSEWIDQQLTSIEQQLADPASLGLTVLEAMIDESLIRQEADRRGITV
;
A
#
# COMPACT_ATOMS: atom_id res chain seq x y z
N MET A 1 -29.60 -81.17 16.89
CA MET A 1 -28.58 -80.08 17.19
C MET A 1 -29.18 -78.74 16.90
N ARG A 2 -29.62 -77.99 17.92
CA ARG A 2 -30.18 -76.61 17.78
C ARG A 2 -29.04 -75.58 17.99
N ARG A 3 -28.62 -74.89 16.94
CA ARG A 3 -27.74 -73.75 17.02
C ARG A 3 -28.50 -72.55 17.58
N ARG A 4 -28.19 -72.13 18.81
CA ARG A 4 -28.65 -70.86 19.40
C ARG A 4 -27.90 -69.72 18.71
N ARG A 5 -28.65 -68.84 17.98
CA ARG A 5 -28.14 -67.57 17.51
C ARG A 5 -28.06 -66.64 18.70
N ILE A 6 -26.85 -66.24 19.04
CA ILE A 6 -26.59 -65.21 20.02
C ILE A 6 -26.73 -63.88 19.26
N LEU A 7 -27.80 -63.16 19.55
CA LEU A 7 -27.98 -61.78 19.06
C LEU A 7 -27.04 -60.85 19.84
N PRO A 8 -26.24 -60.00 19.20
CA PRO A 8 -25.41 -59.04 19.91
C PRO A 8 -26.31 -57.96 20.53
N MET A 9 -26.34 -57.90 21.87
CA MET A 9 -26.98 -56.83 22.62
C MET A 9 -26.15 -55.57 22.43
N THR A 10 -26.54 -54.74 21.47
CA THR A 10 -25.99 -53.38 21.31
C THR A 10 -26.47 -52.53 22.50
N THR A 11 -25.58 -52.34 23.44
CA THR A 11 -25.85 -51.64 24.69
C THR A 11 -26.18 -50.18 24.39
N LYS A 12 -27.37 -49.73 24.74
CA LYS A 12 -27.90 -48.34 24.61
C LYS A 12 -26.96 -47.26 25.16
N LYS A 13 -26.03 -47.63 26.03
CA LYS A 13 -25.00 -46.75 26.60
C LYS A 13 -23.98 -46.20 25.61
N HIS A 14 -23.67 -46.95 24.53
CA HIS A 14 -22.72 -46.49 23.52
C HIS A 14 -23.30 -45.45 22.54
N LEU A 15 -24.59 -45.50 22.30
CA LEU A 15 -25.30 -44.54 21.44
C LEU A 15 -25.39 -43.16 22.07
N ALA A 16 -25.65 -43.11 23.39
CA ALA A 16 -25.75 -41.84 24.13
C ALA A 16 -24.40 -41.09 24.26
N ARG A 17 -23.27 -41.81 24.28
CA ARG A 17 -21.93 -41.21 24.29
C ARG A 17 -21.59 -40.64 22.91
N ALA A 18 -21.84 -41.35 21.83
CA ALA A 18 -21.59 -40.91 20.45
C ALA A 18 -22.41 -39.66 20.07
N GLU A 19 -23.63 -39.53 20.57
CA GLU A 19 -24.46 -38.32 20.34
C GLU A 19 -23.94 -37.10 21.11
N ARG A 20 -23.45 -37.25 22.32
CA ARG A 20 -22.83 -36.20 23.14
C ARG A 20 -21.51 -35.72 22.48
N GLU A 21 -20.66 -36.65 22.03
CA GLU A 21 -19.43 -36.34 21.35
C GLU A 21 -19.67 -35.61 20.01
N ARG A 22 -20.68 -36.02 19.24
CA ARG A 22 -21.06 -35.32 18.00
C ARG A 22 -21.57 -33.91 18.26
N ARG A 23 -22.34 -33.72 19.35
CA ARG A 23 -22.83 -32.39 19.75
C ARG A 23 -21.68 -31.50 20.22
N GLN A 24 -20.79 -32.01 21.04
CA GLN A 24 -19.60 -31.33 21.54
C GLN A 24 -18.66 -30.92 20.38
N ARG A 25 -18.41 -31.82 19.45
CA ARG A 25 -17.60 -31.55 18.25
C ARG A 25 -18.21 -30.46 17.37
N ARG A 26 -19.53 -30.43 17.21
CA ARG A 26 -20.22 -29.37 16.47
C ARG A 26 -20.06 -27.99 17.13
N TRP A 27 -20.15 -27.92 18.45
CA TRP A 27 -19.96 -26.69 19.20
C TRP A 27 -18.52 -26.20 19.13
N ILE A 28 -17.54 -27.10 19.22
CA ILE A 28 -16.11 -26.75 19.05
C ILE A 28 -15.86 -26.25 17.63
N LEU A 29 -16.35 -26.96 16.61
CA LEU A 29 -16.21 -26.52 15.23
C LEU A 29 -16.89 -25.17 14.96
N ALA A 30 -18.10 -24.96 15.48
CA ALA A 30 -18.80 -23.69 15.36
C ALA A 30 -18.00 -22.55 16.05
N GLY A 31 -17.51 -22.79 17.27
CA GLY A 31 -16.68 -21.80 17.99
C GLY A 31 -15.39 -21.46 17.25
N THR A 32 -14.69 -22.47 16.74
CA THR A 32 -13.48 -22.26 15.95
C THR A 32 -13.76 -21.51 14.64
N LEU A 33 -14.85 -21.85 13.96
CA LEU A 33 -15.25 -21.16 12.73
C LEU A 33 -15.60 -19.69 13.01
N THR A 34 -16.36 -19.44 14.08
CA THR A 34 -16.70 -18.06 14.49
C THR A 34 -15.45 -17.24 14.81
N LEU A 35 -14.51 -17.82 15.56
CA LEU A 35 -13.23 -17.16 15.86
C LEU A 35 -12.45 -16.83 14.59
N LEU A 36 -12.39 -17.77 13.66
CA LEU A 36 -11.69 -17.59 12.39
C LEU A 36 -12.33 -16.48 11.54
N VAL A 37 -13.65 -16.42 11.47
CA VAL A 37 -14.39 -15.34 10.78
C VAL A 37 -14.12 -13.98 11.44
N VAL A 38 -14.09 -13.90 12.76
CA VAL A 38 -13.77 -12.67 13.49
C VAL A 38 -12.34 -12.21 13.18
N VAL A 39 -11.37 -13.11 13.22
CA VAL A 39 -9.96 -12.79 12.91
C VAL A 39 -9.82 -12.30 11.46
N ILE A 40 -10.42 -13.00 10.50
CA ILE A 40 -10.41 -12.57 9.10
C ILE A 40 -11.09 -11.21 8.93
N GLY A 41 -12.22 -10.99 9.60
CA GLY A 41 -12.94 -9.72 9.58
C GLY A 41 -12.11 -8.55 10.12
N LEU A 42 -11.39 -8.76 11.23
CA LEU A 42 -10.49 -7.74 11.79
C LEU A 42 -9.30 -7.44 10.87
N LEU A 43 -8.70 -8.47 10.28
CA LEU A 43 -7.59 -8.30 9.34
C LEU A 43 -8.05 -7.59 8.06
N ALA A 44 -9.18 -8.00 7.50
CA ALA A 44 -9.76 -7.39 6.32
C ALA A 44 -10.18 -5.94 6.59
N GLY A 45 -10.80 -5.66 7.74
CA GLY A 45 -11.19 -4.31 8.18
C GLY A 45 -9.98 -3.41 8.37
N GLY A 46 -8.93 -3.90 9.05
CA GLY A 46 -7.68 -3.16 9.22
C GLY A 46 -6.99 -2.85 7.89
N TRP A 47 -6.92 -3.84 7.00
CA TRP A 47 -6.34 -3.65 5.67
C TRP A 47 -7.14 -2.65 4.82
N LEU A 48 -8.47 -2.72 4.84
CA LEU A 48 -9.34 -1.81 4.10
C LEU A 48 -9.20 -0.37 4.62
N GLN A 49 -9.11 -0.20 5.94
CA GLN A 49 -8.91 1.12 6.56
C GLN A 49 -7.58 1.74 6.15
N THR A 50 -6.50 0.96 6.15
CA THR A 50 -5.16 1.47 5.81
C THR A 50 -4.99 1.70 4.31
N SER A 51 -5.54 0.81 3.47
CA SER A 51 -5.30 0.86 2.02
C SER A 51 -6.24 1.80 1.26
N VAL A 52 -7.44 2.06 1.77
CA VAL A 52 -8.46 2.82 1.03
C VAL A 52 -8.77 4.16 1.68
N LEU A 53 -8.97 4.19 3.01
CA LEU A 53 -9.34 5.42 3.70
C LEU A 53 -8.16 6.39 3.82
N GLN A 54 -6.94 5.91 4.10
CA GLN A 54 -5.77 6.78 4.20
C GLN A 54 -5.38 7.43 2.87
N LEU A 55 -5.55 6.72 1.75
CA LEU A 55 -5.26 7.26 0.42
C LEU A 55 -6.19 8.42 0.01
N ARG A 56 -7.37 8.50 0.60
CA ARG A 56 -8.36 9.56 0.35
C ARG A 56 -8.23 10.74 1.32
N GLN A 57 -7.41 10.62 2.36
CA GLN A 57 -7.20 11.73 3.28
C GLN A 57 -6.47 12.88 2.57
N PRO A 58 -6.91 14.14 2.78
CA PRO A 58 -6.23 15.30 2.23
C PRO A 58 -4.88 15.50 2.94
N VAL A 59 -3.81 15.68 2.16
CA VAL A 59 -2.49 16.11 2.65
C VAL A 59 -2.44 17.63 2.78
N ALA A 60 -3.12 18.33 1.89
CA ALA A 60 -3.28 19.78 1.91
C ALA A 60 -4.64 20.17 1.34
N VAL A 61 -5.12 21.37 1.72
CA VAL A 61 -6.34 21.98 1.17
C VAL A 61 -5.98 23.41 0.72
N VAL A 62 -6.20 23.70 -0.56
CA VAL A 62 -5.87 24.97 -1.19
C VAL A 62 -7.14 25.60 -1.74
N ASP A 63 -7.63 26.68 -1.10
CA ASP A 63 -8.87 27.37 -1.50
C ASP A 63 -10.09 26.43 -1.70
N GLY A 64 -10.21 25.40 -0.83
CA GLY A 64 -11.31 24.43 -0.89
C GLY A 64 -11.05 23.23 -1.80
N GLU A 65 -10.00 23.21 -2.60
CA GLU A 65 -9.54 22.04 -3.34
C GLU A 65 -8.60 21.19 -2.48
N SER A 66 -8.90 19.90 -2.35
CA SER A 66 -8.11 18.99 -1.52
C SER A 66 -7.09 18.21 -2.35
N ILE A 67 -5.82 18.28 -1.96
CA ILE A 67 -4.75 17.42 -2.48
C ILE A 67 -4.77 16.13 -1.66
N THR A 68 -5.16 15.02 -2.28
CA THR A 68 -5.26 13.72 -1.61
C THR A 68 -3.89 13.04 -1.45
N THR A 69 -3.77 12.18 -0.44
CA THR A 69 -2.56 11.36 -0.23
C THR A 69 -2.21 10.53 -1.47
N ALA A 70 -3.20 10.02 -2.20
CA ALA A 70 -2.97 9.24 -3.42
C ALA A 70 -2.33 10.09 -4.54
N GLN A 71 -2.82 11.32 -4.74
CA GLN A 71 -2.25 12.27 -5.72
C GLN A 71 -0.81 12.63 -5.33
N PHE A 72 -0.60 12.98 -4.07
CA PHE A 72 0.73 13.31 -3.54
C PHE A 72 1.72 12.16 -3.74
N GLN A 73 1.37 10.93 -3.31
CA GLN A 73 2.25 9.76 -3.49
C GLN A 73 2.56 9.48 -4.96
N SER A 74 1.60 9.67 -5.86
CA SER A 74 1.82 9.51 -7.31
C SER A 74 2.81 10.54 -7.84
N ARG A 75 2.69 11.79 -7.40
CA ARG A 75 3.59 12.88 -7.78
C ARG A 75 5.02 12.66 -7.25
N VAL A 76 5.15 12.26 -5.98
CA VAL A 76 6.46 11.92 -5.38
C VAL A 76 7.11 10.76 -6.15
N ARG A 77 6.35 9.74 -6.52
CA ARG A 77 6.87 8.62 -7.33
C ARG A 77 7.36 9.08 -8.70
N LEU A 78 6.61 9.96 -9.36
CA LEU A 78 7.00 10.54 -10.64
C LEU A 78 8.27 11.38 -10.50
N ALA A 79 8.38 12.22 -9.48
CA ALA A 79 9.57 13.01 -9.19
C ALA A 79 10.82 12.13 -8.99
N ARG A 80 10.68 11.01 -8.24
CA ARG A 80 11.78 10.04 -8.07
C ARG A 80 12.19 9.40 -9.39
N ILE A 81 11.23 9.00 -10.21
CA ILE A 81 11.51 8.42 -11.54
C ILE A 81 12.22 9.45 -12.41
N SER A 82 11.80 10.71 -12.38
CA SER A 82 12.45 11.80 -13.12
C SER A 82 13.91 12.01 -12.70
N LEU A 83 14.18 12.03 -11.37
CA LEU A 83 15.55 12.14 -10.84
C LEU A 83 16.43 10.96 -11.29
N LEU A 84 15.90 9.74 -11.21
CA LEU A 84 16.62 8.54 -11.70
C LEU A 84 16.89 8.61 -13.20
N SER A 85 15.93 9.11 -13.99
CA SER A 85 16.12 9.30 -15.43
C SER A 85 17.18 10.37 -15.72
N GLN A 86 17.20 11.45 -14.94
CA GLN A 86 18.26 12.47 -15.04
C GLN A 86 19.63 11.89 -14.71
N ALA A 87 19.75 11.11 -13.62
CA ALA A 87 21.00 10.44 -13.27
C ALA A 87 21.51 9.54 -14.40
N ASN A 88 20.61 8.74 -14.99
CA ASN A 88 20.97 7.90 -16.16
C ASN A 88 21.43 8.72 -17.36
N ASN A 89 20.79 9.86 -17.66
CA ASN A 89 21.20 10.72 -18.77
C ASN A 89 22.56 11.36 -18.51
N VAL A 90 22.83 11.81 -17.28
CA VAL A 90 24.12 12.35 -16.89
C VAL A 90 25.22 11.28 -16.96
N GLU A 91 24.94 10.04 -16.53
CA GLU A 91 25.88 8.93 -16.65
C GLU A 91 26.17 8.54 -18.12
N GLN A 92 25.16 8.61 -18.98
CA GLN A 92 25.39 8.42 -20.43
C GLN A 92 26.32 9.50 -21.01
N MET A 93 26.17 10.77 -20.56
CA MET A 93 27.08 11.84 -20.96
C MET A 93 28.52 11.56 -20.49
N ARG A 94 28.72 10.93 -19.33
CA ARG A 94 30.04 10.49 -18.86
C ARG A 94 30.72 9.56 -19.86
N SER A 95 29.97 8.62 -20.47
CA SER A 95 30.52 7.68 -21.43
C SER A 95 30.97 8.34 -22.74
N LEU A 96 30.42 9.52 -23.07
CA LEU A 96 30.72 10.25 -24.30
C LEU A 96 31.81 11.33 -24.12
N PHE A 97 31.88 11.95 -22.96
CA PHE A 97 32.69 13.15 -22.70
C PHE A 97 33.58 13.06 -21.44
N GLY A 98 33.64 11.88 -20.80
CA GLY A 98 34.31 11.68 -19.51
C GLY A 98 35.82 11.82 -19.53
N ASP A 99 36.44 11.89 -20.71
CA ASP A 99 37.89 12.11 -20.87
C ASP A 99 38.33 13.55 -20.60
N ASP A 100 37.37 14.50 -20.60
CA ASP A 100 37.64 15.89 -20.20
C ASP A 100 37.50 16.05 -18.68
N PRO A 101 38.58 16.44 -17.96
CA PRO A 101 38.56 16.59 -16.51
C PRO A 101 37.51 17.59 -15.99
N THR A 102 37.30 18.69 -16.71
CA THR A 102 36.32 19.73 -16.33
C THR A 102 34.90 19.21 -16.44
N PHE A 103 34.64 18.42 -17.47
CA PHE A 103 33.32 17.86 -17.70
C PHE A 103 33.03 16.70 -16.74
N SER A 104 34.02 15.89 -16.42
CA SER A 104 33.88 14.81 -15.43
C SER A 104 33.56 15.35 -14.04
N GLU A 105 34.20 16.44 -13.61
CA GLU A 105 33.92 17.10 -12.34
C GLU A 105 32.47 17.64 -12.29
N TRP A 106 32.00 18.26 -13.36
CA TRP A 106 30.60 18.71 -13.46
C TRP A 106 29.63 17.55 -13.36
N ILE A 107 29.89 16.42 -14.03
CA ILE A 107 29.08 15.20 -13.95
C ILE A 107 29.01 14.69 -12.52
N ASP A 108 30.14 14.60 -11.80
CA ASP A 108 30.20 14.12 -10.44
C ASP A 108 29.40 15.02 -9.46
N GLN A 109 29.47 16.33 -9.63
CA GLN A 109 28.66 17.28 -8.88
C GLN A 109 27.16 17.10 -9.14
N GLN A 110 26.78 16.88 -10.40
CA GLN A 110 25.39 16.69 -10.80
C GLN A 110 24.82 15.38 -10.23
N LEU A 111 25.57 14.29 -10.31
CA LEU A 111 25.18 13.01 -9.74
C LEU A 111 25.06 13.08 -8.22
N THR A 112 26.03 13.70 -7.55
CA THR A 112 26.00 13.90 -6.09
C THR A 112 24.75 14.69 -5.66
N SER A 113 24.38 15.74 -6.40
CA SER A 113 23.17 16.51 -6.14
C SER A 113 21.89 15.67 -6.27
N ILE A 114 21.79 14.85 -7.32
CA ILE A 114 20.65 13.95 -7.52
C ILE A 114 20.59 12.89 -6.42
N GLU A 115 21.73 12.31 -6.03
CA GLU A 115 21.81 11.33 -4.93
C GLU A 115 21.34 11.93 -3.61
N GLN A 116 21.75 13.15 -3.28
CA GLN A 116 21.31 13.85 -2.07
C GLN A 116 19.79 14.07 -2.07
N GLN A 117 19.20 14.47 -3.20
CA GLN A 117 17.75 14.63 -3.33
C GLN A 117 17.00 13.29 -3.16
N LEU A 118 17.56 12.19 -3.66
CA LEU A 118 16.98 10.86 -3.51
C LEU A 118 17.15 10.29 -2.10
N ALA A 119 18.24 10.68 -1.40
CA ALA A 119 18.55 10.24 -0.05
C ALA A 119 17.69 10.91 1.02
N ASP A 120 17.08 12.07 0.73
CA ASP A 120 16.16 12.77 1.63
C ASP A 120 14.70 12.74 1.14
N PRO A 121 13.94 11.69 1.48
CA PRO A 121 12.53 11.57 1.06
C PRO A 121 11.62 12.65 1.66
N ALA A 122 12.00 13.23 2.82
CA ALA A 122 11.20 14.24 3.48
C ALA A 122 11.30 15.57 2.73
N SER A 123 12.51 16.01 2.39
CA SER A 123 12.74 17.21 1.60
C SER A 123 12.11 17.09 0.20
N LEU A 124 12.32 15.96 -0.49
CA LEU A 124 11.69 15.70 -1.79
C LEU A 124 10.16 15.77 -1.69
N GLY A 125 9.57 15.19 -0.62
CA GLY A 125 8.13 15.23 -0.38
C GLY A 125 7.62 16.67 -0.21
N LEU A 126 8.31 17.49 0.57
CA LEU A 126 7.96 18.90 0.77
C LEU A 126 8.01 19.68 -0.54
N THR A 127 9.09 19.55 -1.31
CA THR A 127 9.22 20.23 -2.62
C THR A 127 8.10 19.82 -3.59
N VAL A 128 7.75 18.53 -3.61
CA VAL A 128 6.63 18.05 -4.45
C VAL A 128 5.30 18.61 -3.97
N LEU A 129 5.06 18.68 -2.65
CA LEU A 129 3.83 19.22 -2.10
C LEU A 129 3.70 20.72 -2.39
N GLU A 130 4.76 21.49 -2.23
CA GLU A 130 4.79 22.93 -2.58
C GLU A 130 4.46 23.12 -4.07
N ALA A 131 5.10 22.37 -4.96
CA ALA A 131 4.81 22.42 -6.39
C ALA A 131 3.34 22.09 -6.71
N MET A 132 2.73 21.13 -6.01
CA MET A 132 1.31 20.79 -6.18
C MET A 132 0.38 21.90 -5.69
N ILE A 133 0.74 22.58 -4.60
CA ILE A 133 0.00 23.74 -4.07
C ILE A 133 0.04 24.88 -5.08
N ASP A 134 1.23 25.22 -5.59
CA ASP A 134 1.42 26.27 -6.59
C ASP A 134 0.65 25.97 -7.89
N GLU A 135 0.70 24.71 -8.36
CA GLU A 135 -0.07 24.25 -9.52
C GLU A 135 -1.58 24.43 -9.31
N SER A 136 -2.09 24.11 -8.11
CA SER A 136 -3.50 24.30 -7.76
C SER A 136 -3.88 25.78 -7.75
N LEU A 137 -3.06 26.65 -7.15
CA LEU A 137 -3.30 28.10 -7.11
C LEU A 137 -3.29 28.71 -8.51
N ILE A 138 -2.32 28.33 -9.36
CA ILE A 138 -2.21 28.80 -10.74
C ILE A 138 -3.45 28.39 -11.56
N ARG A 139 -3.89 27.13 -11.40
CA ARG A 139 -5.08 26.62 -12.09
C ARG A 139 -6.33 27.40 -11.68
N GLN A 140 -6.54 27.60 -10.39
CA GLN A 140 -7.68 28.35 -9.86
C GLN A 140 -7.68 29.81 -10.33
N GLU A 141 -6.52 30.44 -10.42
CA GLU A 141 -6.40 31.79 -10.91
C GLU A 141 -6.63 31.87 -12.43
N ALA A 142 -6.17 30.87 -13.20
CA ALA A 142 -6.45 30.76 -14.62
C ALA A 142 -7.95 30.60 -14.88
N ASP A 143 -8.63 29.75 -14.10
CA ASP A 143 -10.08 29.56 -14.20
C ASP A 143 -10.85 30.85 -13.87
N ARG A 144 -10.43 31.59 -12.85
CA ARG A 144 -11.02 32.89 -12.47
C ARG A 144 -10.89 33.93 -13.61
N ARG A 145 -9.81 33.87 -14.37
CA ARG A 145 -9.54 34.76 -15.52
C ARG A 145 -10.11 34.25 -16.83
N GLY A 146 -10.76 33.10 -16.86
CA GLY A 146 -11.31 32.47 -18.06
C GLY A 146 -10.25 32.00 -19.04
N ILE A 147 -9.02 31.69 -18.55
CA ILE A 147 -7.92 31.15 -19.34
C ILE A 147 -8.04 29.63 -19.32
N THR A 148 -8.35 29.05 -20.49
CA THR A 148 -8.33 27.60 -20.70
C THR A 148 -6.91 27.17 -21.04
N VAL A 149 -6.38 26.23 -20.27
CA VAL A 149 -5.06 25.60 -20.47
C VAL A 149 -5.25 24.21 -21.08
#